data_39a51a4667ada5105aa53b8ed72deafc
#
_entry.id   39a51a4667ada5105aa53b8ed72deafc
#
_cell.length_a   1.000
_cell.length_b   1.000
_cell.length_c   1.000
_cell.angle_alpha   90.00
_cell.angle_beta   90.00
_cell.angle_gamma   90.00
#
_symmetry.space_group_name_H-M   'P 1'
#
loop_
_entity.id
_entity.type
_entity.pdbx_description
1 polymer ?
#
loop_
_entity_poly.entity_id
_entity_poly.type
_entity_poly.pdbx_seq_one_letter_code
_entity_poly.pdbx_strand_id
1 'polypeptide(L)'
;VLACNAFKKFIHQGKIMPLIKILPDWYLPESQATSESVYLNRRRFLKKAGLGSLSIAGLLIGCQSIEEKKAIVKQQFQDNPLKILTASRNLAFNLDRPVTDEYSAAIYTNFYEFSGDKDVWQKVEKFQPHPWTIEVSGLVAKPQKFAIEDLIAKMPIEERLYRHRCVEAWAMAVPWTGFSLKNLIDIVEPKATATHVKFTTFFRPEQARRQILQSEPWPYTEGLTIKEAINELAFMAIGIYGHELPKQHGAPIRLVLPWKYGYKSIKSIVKIEFSDRQPTTFWNTRIPQEYDFLANVNPNIPHPRWSQASERMLGTGDRYATQMYNGYASYVAGLY
;
A
#
# COMPACT_ATOMS: atom_id res chain seq x y z
N VAL A 1 -41.67 -7.90 -0.37
CA VAL A 1 -43.07 -7.63 0.04
C VAL A 1 -43.47 -6.25 -0.46
N LEU A 2 -44.48 -6.25 -1.37
CA LEU A 2 -45.38 -5.15 -1.69
C LEU A 2 -44.82 -3.84 -2.32
N ALA A 3 -45.03 -3.69 -3.60
CA ALA A 3 -45.56 -2.44 -4.13
C ALA A 3 -46.55 -2.78 -5.24
N CYS A 4 -47.79 -2.59 -4.88
CA CYS A 4 -48.99 -2.90 -5.65
C CYS A 4 -49.33 -1.71 -6.55
N ASN A 5 -49.76 -2.03 -7.78
CA ASN A 5 -50.70 -1.36 -8.65
C ASN A 5 -51.10 0.11 -8.41
N ALA A 6 -50.89 0.91 -9.44
CA ALA A 6 -51.79 1.98 -9.77
C ALA A 6 -51.95 2.07 -11.30
N PHE A 7 -52.94 1.35 -11.81
CA PHE A 7 -53.57 1.62 -13.11
C PHE A 7 -54.48 2.85 -12.99
N LYS A 8 -54.18 3.93 -13.72
CA LYS A 8 -55.14 4.93 -14.11
C LYS A 8 -55.26 4.94 -15.62
N LYS A 9 -56.41 4.43 -16.09
CA LYS A 9 -56.90 4.61 -17.46
C LYS A 9 -57.22 6.09 -17.71
N PHE A 10 -56.57 6.68 -18.67
CA PHE A 10 -57.07 7.85 -19.38
C PHE A 10 -57.44 7.41 -20.80
N ILE A 11 -58.77 7.39 -21.07
CA ILE A 11 -59.32 7.20 -22.42
C ILE A 11 -59.54 8.60 -22.97
N HIS A 12 -58.77 8.99 -24.00
CA HIS A 12 -59.14 9.98 -24.98
C HIS A 12 -58.57 9.56 -26.34
N GLN A 13 -59.53 9.28 -27.25
CA GLN A 13 -59.42 9.10 -28.69
C GLN A 13 -58.09 8.67 -29.33
N GLY A 14 -57.99 7.39 -29.64
CA GLY A 14 -57.56 6.92 -30.94
C GLY A 14 -56.08 6.97 -31.33
N LYS A 15 -55.13 6.73 -30.45
CA LYS A 15 -53.81 6.16 -30.82
C LYS A 15 -53.21 5.53 -29.56
N ILE A 16 -53.17 4.20 -29.56
CA ILE A 16 -52.38 3.46 -28.56
C ILE A 16 -50.92 3.69 -28.91
N MET A 17 -50.23 4.55 -28.16
CA MET A 17 -48.75 4.59 -28.21
C MET A 17 -48.20 3.39 -27.46
N PRO A 18 -47.33 2.57 -28.06
CA PRO A 18 -46.66 1.49 -27.33
C PRO A 18 -45.81 2.10 -26.23
N LEU A 19 -45.99 1.59 -25.02
CA LEU A 19 -45.14 1.97 -23.86
C LEU A 19 -43.73 1.40 -24.10
N ILE A 20 -42.82 2.24 -24.55
CA ILE A 20 -41.41 1.84 -24.67
C ILE A 20 -40.82 1.85 -23.28
N LYS A 21 -40.60 0.65 -22.72
CA LYS A 21 -39.86 0.47 -21.43
C LYS A 21 -38.37 0.55 -21.73
N ILE A 22 -37.74 1.68 -21.45
CA ILE A 22 -36.28 1.83 -21.50
C ILE A 22 -35.74 1.18 -20.22
N LEU A 23 -35.03 0.09 -20.39
CA LEU A 23 -34.37 -0.60 -19.29
C LEU A 23 -33.01 0.10 -18.98
N PRO A 24 -32.67 0.33 -17.72
CA PRO A 24 -31.37 0.91 -17.38
C PRO A 24 -30.22 -0.01 -17.82
N ASP A 25 -29.06 0.57 -18.11
CA ASP A 25 -27.87 -0.16 -18.60
C ASP A 25 -27.38 -1.29 -17.67
N TRP A 26 -27.78 -1.24 -16.39
CA TRP A 26 -27.48 -2.29 -15.40
C TRP A 26 -28.56 -3.39 -15.31
N TYR A 27 -29.61 -3.33 -16.12
CA TYR A 27 -30.66 -4.34 -16.10
C TYR A 27 -30.15 -5.65 -16.70
N LEU A 28 -30.16 -6.70 -15.90
CA LEU A 28 -29.92 -8.07 -16.34
C LEU A 28 -31.26 -8.82 -16.40
N PRO A 29 -31.61 -9.49 -17.54
CA PRO A 29 -32.77 -10.33 -17.59
C PRO A 29 -32.68 -11.48 -16.61
N GLU A 30 -33.82 -11.90 -16.05
CA GLU A 30 -33.92 -12.93 -15.03
C GLU A 30 -33.31 -14.29 -15.47
N SER A 31 -33.29 -14.53 -16.80
CA SER A 31 -32.64 -15.69 -17.43
C SER A 31 -31.11 -15.70 -17.27
N GLN A 32 -30.48 -14.55 -16.96
CA GLN A 32 -29.05 -14.43 -16.69
C GLN A 32 -28.75 -14.39 -15.17
N ALA A 33 -29.76 -14.35 -14.33
CA ALA A 33 -29.59 -14.42 -12.89
C ALA A 33 -29.28 -15.88 -12.48
N THR A 34 -28.27 -16.05 -11.64
CA THR A 34 -27.98 -17.36 -11.02
C THR A 34 -29.17 -17.75 -10.14
N SER A 35 -29.77 -18.92 -10.38
CA SER A 35 -30.91 -19.37 -9.59
C SER A 35 -30.53 -19.50 -8.10
N GLU A 36 -31.46 -19.16 -7.21
CA GLU A 36 -31.27 -19.20 -5.76
C GLU A 36 -30.81 -20.59 -5.27
N SER A 37 -31.32 -21.65 -5.87
CA SER A 37 -30.89 -23.02 -5.56
C SER A 37 -29.44 -23.29 -5.90
N VAL A 38 -28.90 -22.72 -6.96
CA VAL A 38 -27.46 -22.82 -7.33
C VAL A 38 -26.62 -21.97 -6.39
N TYR A 39 -27.07 -20.78 -6.04
CA TYR A 39 -26.39 -19.90 -5.10
C TYR A 39 -26.29 -20.54 -3.68
N LEU A 40 -27.40 -21.08 -3.16
CA LEU A 40 -27.45 -21.72 -1.85
C LEU A 40 -26.72 -23.07 -1.80
N ASN A 41 -26.67 -23.81 -2.93
CA ASN A 41 -25.99 -25.10 -3.03
C ASN A 41 -24.49 -25.00 -3.39
N ARG A 42 -23.94 -23.83 -3.57
CA ARG A 42 -22.51 -23.61 -3.92
C ARG A 42 -21.57 -24.34 -2.94
N ARG A 43 -21.85 -24.33 -1.65
CA ARG A 43 -21.08 -25.08 -0.64
C ARG A 43 -21.20 -26.60 -0.80
N ARG A 44 -22.38 -27.13 -1.18
CA ARG A 44 -22.58 -28.59 -1.41
C ARG A 44 -21.93 -29.04 -2.72
N PHE A 45 -21.98 -28.22 -3.76
CA PHE A 45 -21.31 -28.49 -5.04
C PHE A 45 -19.79 -28.60 -4.85
N LEU A 46 -19.17 -27.67 -4.13
CA LEU A 46 -17.73 -27.71 -3.86
C LEU A 46 -17.32 -28.93 -3.02
N LYS A 47 -18.14 -29.38 -2.09
CA LYS A 47 -17.89 -30.62 -1.31
C LYS A 47 -18.02 -31.90 -2.16
N LYS A 48 -18.89 -31.93 -3.17
CA LYS A 48 -19.04 -33.08 -4.07
C LYS A 48 -18.00 -33.14 -5.18
N ALA A 49 -17.53 -31.97 -5.64
CA ALA A 49 -16.44 -31.90 -6.62
C ALA A 49 -15.07 -32.31 -6.06
N GLY A 50 -14.90 -32.30 -4.72
CA GLY A 50 -13.66 -32.69 -4.06
C GLY A 50 -13.40 -34.21 -3.91
N LEU A 51 -14.30 -35.06 -4.40
CA LEU A 51 -14.16 -36.54 -4.28
C LEU A 51 -13.77 -37.25 -5.57
N GLY A 52 -13.38 -36.55 -6.60
CA GLY A 52 -12.99 -37.11 -7.90
C GLY A 52 -11.60 -36.63 -8.36
N SER A 53 -10.59 -37.50 -8.18
CA SER A 53 -9.29 -37.56 -8.87
C SER A 53 -8.27 -36.43 -8.72
N LEU A 54 -7.17 -36.78 -8.10
CA LEU A 54 -5.74 -36.48 -8.35
C LEU A 54 -5.47 -35.72 -9.65
N SER A 55 -5.54 -34.39 -9.67
CA SER A 55 -4.87 -33.47 -10.62
C SER A 55 -5.29 -31.98 -10.45
N ILE A 56 -5.68 -31.49 -9.29
CA ILE A 56 -6.05 -30.09 -9.09
C ILE A 56 -5.21 -29.44 -7.97
N ALA A 57 -3.90 -29.61 -8.03
CA ALA A 57 -2.99 -28.85 -7.15
C ALA A 57 -2.87 -27.36 -7.54
N GLY A 58 -3.40 -26.96 -8.70
CA GLY A 58 -3.29 -25.61 -9.25
C GLY A 58 -4.50 -24.67 -9.03
N LEU A 59 -5.64 -25.17 -8.51
CA LEU A 59 -6.90 -24.39 -8.47
C LEU A 59 -7.41 -24.06 -7.06
N LEU A 60 -6.69 -24.43 -6.00
CA LEU A 60 -7.11 -24.19 -4.59
C LEU A 60 -6.55 -22.88 -3.99
N ILE A 61 -5.82 -22.07 -4.76
CA ILE A 61 -5.16 -20.86 -4.26
C ILE A 61 -6.18 -19.74 -3.94
N GLY A 62 -7.40 -19.81 -4.41
CA GLY A 62 -8.41 -18.77 -4.25
C GLY A 62 -9.21 -18.73 -2.94
N CYS A 63 -9.07 -19.73 -2.06
CA CYS A 63 -9.92 -19.90 -0.86
C CYS A 63 -9.16 -20.15 0.45
N GLN A 64 -7.88 -19.77 0.53
CA GLN A 64 -7.14 -19.90 1.79
C GLN A 64 -7.67 -18.95 2.85
N SER A 65 -7.91 -19.45 4.04
CA SER A 65 -8.24 -18.64 5.20
C SER A 65 -7.06 -17.73 5.59
N ILE A 66 -7.33 -16.66 6.35
CA ILE A 66 -6.29 -15.78 6.87
C ILE A 66 -5.25 -16.56 7.67
N GLU A 67 -5.70 -17.50 8.52
CA GLU A 67 -4.80 -18.30 9.35
C GLU A 67 -3.92 -19.26 8.53
N GLU A 68 -4.45 -19.85 7.47
CA GLU A 68 -3.63 -20.66 6.54
C GLU A 68 -2.55 -19.81 5.85
N LYS A 69 -2.90 -18.60 5.36
CA LYS A 69 -1.93 -17.67 4.77
C LYS A 69 -0.82 -17.29 5.76
N LYS A 70 -1.19 -16.98 7.01
CA LYS A 70 -0.24 -16.67 8.09
C LYS A 70 0.69 -17.85 8.38
N ALA A 71 0.15 -19.06 8.45
CA ALA A 71 0.95 -20.27 8.66
C ALA A 71 1.98 -20.49 7.54
N ILE A 72 1.59 -20.27 6.28
CA ILE A 72 2.49 -20.39 5.13
C ILE A 72 3.62 -19.36 5.22
N VAL A 73 3.32 -18.08 5.48
CA VAL A 73 4.36 -17.04 5.59
C VAL A 73 5.26 -17.29 6.79
N LYS A 74 4.71 -17.75 7.91
CA LYS A 74 5.50 -18.14 9.07
C LYS A 74 6.49 -19.25 8.72
N GLN A 75 6.03 -20.27 8.00
CA GLN A 75 6.91 -21.34 7.53
C GLN A 75 7.99 -20.82 6.57
N GLN A 76 7.63 -19.92 5.63
CA GLN A 76 8.61 -19.29 4.73
C GLN A 76 9.71 -18.52 5.47
N PHE A 77 9.37 -17.83 6.57
CA PHE A 77 10.34 -17.11 7.40
C PHE A 77 11.21 -18.07 8.21
N GLN A 78 10.70 -19.25 8.58
CA GLN A 78 11.49 -20.29 9.23
C GLN A 78 12.46 -20.98 8.26
N ASP A 79 12.00 -21.28 7.03
CA ASP A 79 12.80 -21.94 6.00
C ASP A 79 13.89 -21.00 5.43
N ASN A 80 13.60 -19.70 5.37
CA ASN A 80 14.49 -18.65 4.90
C ASN A 80 14.53 -17.51 5.93
N PRO A 81 15.29 -17.69 7.02
CA PRO A 81 15.31 -16.74 8.12
C PRO A 81 15.87 -15.40 7.68
N LEU A 82 15.14 -14.35 8.02
CA LEU A 82 15.56 -12.97 7.78
C LEU A 82 16.67 -12.59 8.75
N LYS A 83 17.61 -11.77 8.29
CA LYS A 83 18.71 -11.29 9.13
C LYS A 83 18.16 -10.45 10.28
N ILE A 84 18.54 -10.81 11.50
CA ILE A 84 18.17 -10.04 12.70
C ILE A 84 18.91 -8.71 12.71
N LEU A 85 18.18 -7.65 13.02
CA LEU A 85 18.69 -6.29 13.17
C LEU A 85 18.53 -5.86 14.63
N THR A 86 19.65 -5.72 15.33
CA THR A 86 19.63 -5.19 16.69
C THR A 86 19.65 -3.66 16.63
N ALA A 87 18.62 -3.02 17.18
CA ALA A 87 18.51 -1.56 17.25
C ALA A 87 17.85 -1.15 18.56
N SER A 88 18.27 -0.03 19.13
CA SER A 88 17.62 0.55 20.31
C SER A 88 16.27 1.15 19.92
N ARG A 89 15.24 0.89 20.72
CA ARG A 89 13.93 1.51 20.54
C ARG A 89 13.99 2.98 20.94
N ASN A 90 13.54 3.85 20.04
CA ASN A 90 13.35 5.25 20.34
C ASN A 90 11.99 5.45 21.06
N LEU A 91 12.05 5.73 22.37
CA LEU A 91 10.87 5.84 23.23
C LEU A 91 10.02 7.10 22.96
N ALA A 92 10.51 8.06 22.17
CA ALA A 92 9.72 9.21 21.76
C ALA A 92 8.55 8.81 20.81
N PHE A 93 8.69 7.66 20.12
CA PHE A 93 7.68 7.17 19.19
C PHE A 93 6.94 5.96 19.76
N ASN A 94 5.91 6.25 20.54
CA ASN A 94 5.04 5.25 21.15
C ASN A 94 3.70 5.18 20.43
N LEU A 95 3.01 4.04 20.56
CA LEU A 95 1.69 3.81 19.99
C LEU A 95 0.62 3.84 21.09
N ASP A 96 -0.56 4.32 20.74
CA ASP A 96 -1.78 4.29 21.57
C ASP A 96 -2.59 3.00 21.35
N ARG A 97 -2.04 2.05 20.62
CA ARG A 97 -2.69 0.80 20.19
C ARG A 97 -1.69 -0.34 20.15
N PRO A 98 -2.17 -1.60 20.22
CA PRO A 98 -1.30 -2.76 20.10
C PRO A 98 -0.57 -2.81 18.78
N VAL A 99 0.65 -3.33 18.80
CA VAL A 99 1.42 -3.66 17.57
C VAL A 99 0.64 -4.72 16.78
N THR A 100 0.52 -4.50 15.48
CA THR A 100 -0.10 -5.47 14.57
C THR A 100 0.73 -6.75 14.54
N ASP A 101 0.07 -7.91 14.55
CA ASP A 101 0.75 -9.20 14.38
C ASP A 101 1.57 -9.22 13.08
N GLU A 102 2.81 -9.65 13.19
CA GLU A 102 3.77 -9.68 12.09
C GLU A 102 3.25 -10.41 10.85
N TYR A 103 2.67 -11.59 11.05
CA TYR A 103 2.18 -12.39 9.91
C TYR A 103 0.92 -11.79 9.31
N SER A 104 0.08 -11.11 10.10
CA SER A 104 -1.04 -10.32 9.58
C SER A 104 -0.57 -9.17 8.71
N ALA A 105 0.51 -8.48 9.09
CA ALA A 105 1.14 -7.44 8.27
C ALA A 105 1.78 -8.03 7.00
N ALA A 106 2.45 -9.19 7.13
CA ALA A 106 3.19 -9.81 6.03
C ALA A 106 2.30 -10.35 4.90
N ILE A 107 1.09 -10.83 5.22
CA ILE A 107 0.15 -11.36 4.21
C ILE A 107 -0.72 -10.30 3.54
N TYR A 108 -0.68 -9.05 4.00
CA TYR A 108 -1.57 -8.00 3.52
C TYR A 108 -0.80 -6.69 3.31
N THR A 109 -0.40 -6.42 2.08
CA THR A 109 0.34 -5.21 1.73
C THR A 109 0.05 -4.78 0.30
N ASN A 110 0.30 -3.51 0.00
CA ASN A 110 0.33 -2.97 -1.34
C ASN A 110 1.77 -2.85 -1.82
N PHE A 111 2.13 -3.53 -2.90
CA PHE A 111 3.38 -3.32 -3.62
C PHE A 111 3.07 -3.44 -5.11
N TYR A 112 2.72 -2.29 -5.69
CA TYR A 112 2.02 -2.20 -6.96
C TYR A 112 2.84 -2.73 -8.13
N GLU A 113 4.15 -2.69 -8.03
CA GLU A 113 5.11 -3.26 -9.00
C GLU A 113 4.92 -4.77 -9.21
N PHE A 114 4.45 -5.47 -8.17
CA PHE A 114 4.21 -6.93 -8.23
C PHE A 114 2.76 -7.28 -8.47
N SER A 115 1.82 -6.55 -7.84
CA SER A 115 0.40 -6.89 -7.89
C SER A 115 -0.51 -5.70 -7.56
N GLY A 116 -1.73 -5.71 -8.11
CA GLY A 116 -2.84 -4.87 -7.64
C GLY A 116 -3.55 -5.45 -6.42
N ASP A 117 -3.30 -6.72 -6.06
CA ASP A 117 -3.90 -7.41 -4.93
C ASP A 117 -3.07 -7.22 -3.66
N LYS A 118 -3.58 -7.66 -2.50
CA LYS A 118 -2.92 -7.51 -1.20
C LYS A 118 -1.97 -8.66 -0.86
N ASP A 119 -2.10 -9.81 -1.49
CA ASP A 119 -1.29 -11.00 -1.25
C ASP A 119 0.01 -11.00 -2.08
N VAL A 120 0.71 -9.87 -2.03
CA VAL A 120 1.98 -9.63 -2.71
C VAL A 120 3.06 -10.63 -2.30
N TRP A 121 3.02 -11.12 -1.06
CA TRP A 121 3.97 -12.10 -0.52
C TRP A 121 4.11 -13.37 -1.38
N GLN A 122 3.06 -13.73 -2.15
CA GLN A 122 3.07 -14.85 -3.09
C GLN A 122 3.76 -14.52 -4.44
N LYS A 123 4.03 -13.24 -4.69
CA LYS A 123 4.46 -12.75 -6.03
C LYS A 123 5.88 -12.16 -6.03
N VAL A 124 6.52 -12.09 -4.86
CA VAL A 124 7.86 -11.49 -4.70
C VAL A 124 9.01 -12.49 -4.73
N GLU A 125 8.76 -13.78 -4.97
CA GLU A 125 9.76 -14.84 -4.91
C GLU A 125 11.00 -14.53 -5.77
N LYS A 126 10.79 -14.12 -7.03
CA LYS A 126 11.86 -13.80 -7.98
C LYS A 126 12.61 -12.51 -7.70
N PHE A 127 12.09 -11.68 -6.81
CA PHE A 127 12.70 -10.40 -6.49
C PHE A 127 14.03 -10.58 -5.76
N GLN A 128 15.08 -9.90 -6.26
CA GLN A 128 16.43 -9.93 -5.71
C GLN A 128 16.75 -8.57 -5.08
N PRO A 129 16.64 -8.44 -3.74
CA PRO A 129 16.94 -7.19 -3.03
C PRO A 129 18.44 -6.96 -2.81
N HIS A 130 19.28 -7.92 -3.13
CA HIS A 130 20.75 -7.83 -3.01
C HIS A 130 21.44 -8.37 -4.27
N PRO A 131 22.59 -7.75 -4.71
CA PRO A 131 23.15 -6.48 -4.21
C PRO A 131 22.24 -5.29 -4.56
N TRP A 132 22.31 -4.22 -3.74
CA TRP A 132 21.49 -3.03 -3.94
C TRP A 132 22.29 -1.74 -3.86
N THR A 133 22.00 -0.81 -4.76
CA THR A 133 22.64 0.50 -4.82
C THR A 133 21.60 1.59 -4.84
N ILE A 134 21.85 2.68 -4.13
CA ILE A 134 21.04 3.89 -4.12
C ILE A 134 21.86 5.03 -4.70
N GLU A 135 21.36 5.64 -5.77
CA GLU A 135 21.93 6.85 -6.35
C GLU A 135 21.30 8.09 -5.70
N VAL A 136 22.12 9.00 -5.20
CA VAL A 136 21.68 10.32 -4.76
C VAL A 136 22.27 11.38 -5.68
N SER A 137 21.40 12.22 -6.26
CA SER A 137 21.75 13.15 -7.33
C SER A 137 20.90 14.43 -7.32
N GLY A 138 21.05 15.28 -8.33
CA GLY A 138 20.33 16.53 -8.48
C GLY A 138 20.99 17.69 -7.75
N LEU A 139 20.20 18.55 -7.11
CA LEU A 139 20.68 19.75 -6.40
C LEU A 139 21.30 19.42 -5.04
N VAL A 140 22.39 18.68 -5.05
CA VAL A 140 23.21 18.34 -3.87
C VAL A 140 24.67 18.76 -4.11
N ALA A 141 25.40 19.02 -3.03
CA ALA A 141 26.84 19.30 -3.12
C ALA A 141 27.67 18.03 -3.33
N LYS A 142 27.18 16.89 -2.78
CA LYS A 142 27.90 15.62 -2.77
C LYS A 142 27.04 14.51 -3.42
N PRO A 143 26.86 14.52 -4.76
CA PRO A 143 26.18 13.43 -5.44
C PRO A 143 27.01 12.15 -5.34
N GLN A 144 26.37 11.02 -5.00
CA GLN A 144 27.08 9.76 -4.88
C GLN A 144 26.15 8.54 -5.00
N LYS A 145 26.76 7.39 -5.21
CA LYS A 145 26.09 6.09 -5.18
C LYS A 145 26.55 5.34 -3.93
N PHE A 146 25.59 4.81 -3.20
CA PHE A 146 25.84 4.01 -2.00
C PHE A 146 25.49 2.55 -2.28
N ALA A 147 26.40 1.62 -2.01
CA ALA A 147 25.96 0.27 -1.71
C ALA A 147 25.13 0.32 -0.43
N ILE A 148 24.09 -0.49 -0.34
CA ILE A 148 23.16 -0.41 0.80
C ILE A 148 23.85 -0.68 2.13
N GLU A 149 24.81 -1.60 2.14
CA GLU A 149 25.58 -1.97 3.32
C GLU A 149 26.46 -0.79 3.81
N ASP A 150 27.10 -0.08 2.87
CA ASP A 150 27.93 1.09 3.17
C ASP A 150 27.10 2.28 3.67
N LEU A 151 25.87 2.42 3.16
CA LEU A 151 24.95 3.43 3.64
C LEU A 151 24.52 3.12 5.08
N ILE A 152 24.07 1.90 5.33
CA ILE A 152 23.61 1.47 6.66
C ILE A 152 24.71 1.63 7.71
N ALA A 153 25.97 1.28 7.36
CA ALA A 153 27.11 1.41 8.28
C ALA A 153 27.39 2.85 8.74
N LYS A 154 26.91 3.85 7.99
CA LYS A 154 27.08 5.28 8.32
C LYS A 154 25.92 5.87 9.10
N MET A 155 24.83 5.12 9.31
CA MET A 155 23.58 5.65 9.87
C MET A 155 23.41 5.27 11.34
N PRO A 156 22.85 6.17 12.17
CA PRO A 156 22.40 5.83 13.51
C PRO A 156 21.10 5.02 13.42
N ILE A 157 21.23 3.71 13.49
CA ILE A 157 20.09 2.79 13.37
C ILE A 157 19.31 2.74 14.67
N GLU A 158 18.01 2.93 14.59
CA GLU A 158 17.06 2.85 15.71
C GLU A 158 15.77 2.14 15.32
N GLU A 159 14.98 1.70 16.31
CA GLU A 159 13.64 1.18 16.13
C GLU A 159 12.60 2.24 16.51
N ARG A 160 11.58 2.43 15.68
CA ARG A 160 10.44 3.33 15.91
C ARG A 160 9.11 2.61 15.75
N LEU A 161 8.21 2.82 16.69
CA LEU A 161 6.83 2.37 16.58
C LEU A 161 6.01 3.43 15.85
N TYR A 162 5.51 3.09 14.65
CA TYR A 162 4.70 4.00 13.86
C TYR A 162 3.36 3.40 13.47
N ARG A 163 2.34 4.27 13.41
CA ARG A 163 1.10 3.96 12.71
C ARG A 163 1.34 4.02 11.21
N HIS A 164 0.69 3.14 10.49
CA HIS A 164 0.64 3.17 9.03
C HIS A 164 -0.83 3.18 8.59
N ARG A 165 -1.20 4.12 7.74
CA ARG A 165 -2.57 4.31 7.26
C ARG A 165 -2.60 4.29 5.74
N CYS A 166 -3.24 3.27 5.17
CA CYS A 166 -3.47 3.22 3.74
C CYS A 166 -4.64 4.11 3.33
N VAL A 167 -4.59 4.73 2.14
CA VAL A 167 -5.71 5.47 1.56
C VAL A 167 -6.97 4.61 1.44
N GLU A 168 -6.83 3.28 1.32
CA GLU A 168 -7.92 2.29 1.30
C GLU A 168 -8.54 2.01 2.68
N ALA A 169 -8.31 2.87 3.66
CA ALA A 169 -8.89 2.79 5.00
C ALA A 169 -8.53 1.57 5.86
N TRP A 170 -7.45 0.86 5.54
CA TRP A 170 -6.84 -0.10 6.46
C TRP A 170 -5.60 0.49 7.13
N ALA A 171 -5.28 0.00 8.30
CA ALA A 171 -4.18 0.49 9.11
C ALA A 171 -3.43 -0.63 9.80
N MET A 172 -2.18 -0.37 10.15
CA MET A 172 -1.36 -1.20 11.01
C MET A 172 -0.49 -0.33 11.93
N ALA A 173 -0.04 -0.90 13.02
CA ALA A 173 0.88 -0.31 13.97
C ALA A 173 2.10 -1.23 14.07
N VAL A 174 3.26 -0.78 13.62
CA VAL A 174 4.42 -1.65 13.41
C VAL A 174 5.73 -1.04 13.89
N PRO A 175 6.68 -1.89 14.37
CA PRO A 175 8.04 -1.47 14.70
C PRO A 175 8.89 -1.45 13.43
N TRP A 176 9.35 -0.28 13.03
CA TRP A 176 10.29 -0.11 11.92
C TRP A 176 11.72 0.03 12.46
N THR A 177 12.67 -0.66 11.86
CA THR A 177 14.11 -0.48 12.11
C THR A 177 14.74 0.30 10.97
N GLY A 178 15.51 1.35 11.27
CA GLY A 178 16.14 2.19 10.24
C GLY A 178 16.73 3.47 10.80
N PHE A 179 16.68 4.55 10.03
CA PHE A 179 17.27 5.83 10.38
C PHE A 179 16.44 7.01 9.84
N SER A 180 16.57 8.19 10.44
CA SER A 180 15.92 9.41 9.94
C SER A 180 16.43 9.75 8.53
N LEU A 181 15.53 10.08 7.61
CA LEU A 181 15.88 10.55 6.27
C LEU A 181 16.82 11.76 6.33
N LYS A 182 16.67 12.61 7.35
CA LYS A 182 17.56 13.76 7.59
C LYS A 182 19.04 13.35 7.68
N ASN A 183 19.38 12.19 8.24
CA ASN A 183 20.78 11.75 8.34
C ASN A 183 21.41 11.55 6.95
N LEU A 184 20.66 10.99 5.99
CA LEU A 184 21.12 10.90 4.60
C LEU A 184 21.23 12.27 3.93
N ILE A 185 20.24 13.13 4.17
CA ILE A 185 20.22 14.51 3.63
C ILE A 185 21.44 15.29 4.11
N ASP A 186 21.79 15.18 5.37
CA ASP A 186 22.96 15.87 5.95
C ASP A 186 24.29 15.40 5.30
N ILE A 187 24.39 14.13 4.86
CA ILE A 187 25.58 13.61 4.17
C ILE A 187 25.73 14.20 2.75
N VAL A 188 24.63 14.32 2.03
CA VAL A 188 24.65 14.73 0.60
C VAL A 188 24.60 16.24 0.39
N GLU A 189 24.30 16.99 1.44
CA GLU A 189 24.31 18.45 1.49
C GLU A 189 23.48 19.10 0.34
N PRO A 190 22.16 19.14 0.46
CA PRO A 190 21.33 19.77 -0.55
C PRO A 190 21.69 21.25 -0.74
N LYS A 191 21.71 21.73 -1.98
CA LYS A 191 21.88 23.15 -2.29
C LYS A 191 20.67 23.95 -1.79
N ALA A 192 20.87 25.20 -1.44
CA ALA A 192 19.82 26.09 -0.94
C ALA A 192 18.64 26.25 -1.92
N THR A 193 18.85 25.99 -3.20
CA THR A 193 17.83 26.01 -4.25
C THR A 193 16.97 24.75 -4.31
N ALA A 194 17.36 23.69 -3.61
CA ALA A 194 16.56 22.45 -3.56
C ALA A 194 15.30 22.68 -2.73
N THR A 195 14.15 22.50 -3.32
CA THR A 195 12.83 22.65 -2.67
C THR A 195 12.11 21.31 -2.49
N HIS A 196 12.48 20.31 -3.29
CA HIS A 196 11.83 18.99 -3.33
C HIS A 196 12.84 17.85 -3.42
N VAL A 197 12.39 16.68 -2.99
CA VAL A 197 13.11 15.41 -3.10
C VAL A 197 12.21 14.42 -3.83
N LYS A 198 12.73 13.81 -4.89
CA LYS A 198 12.08 12.73 -5.65
C LYS A 198 12.73 11.40 -5.32
N PHE A 199 11.90 10.39 -5.08
CA PHE A 199 12.30 9.01 -4.87
C PHE A 199 11.83 8.16 -6.05
N THR A 200 12.66 7.21 -6.48
CA THR A 200 12.34 6.30 -7.57
C THR A 200 12.65 4.87 -7.14
N THR A 201 11.71 3.97 -7.38
CA THR A 201 11.89 2.53 -7.16
C THR A 201 12.62 1.87 -8.35
N PHE A 202 12.98 0.61 -8.19
CA PHE A 202 13.57 -0.19 -9.25
C PHE A 202 12.63 -0.39 -10.45
N PHE A 203 13.22 -0.68 -11.61
CA PHE A 203 12.48 -1.11 -12.80
C PHE A 203 13.07 -2.43 -13.31
N ARG A 204 12.42 -3.56 -12.98
CA ARG A 204 12.83 -4.93 -13.32
C ARG A 204 11.60 -5.77 -13.67
N PRO A 205 11.02 -5.60 -14.87
CA PRO A 205 9.76 -6.27 -15.26
C PRO A 205 9.83 -7.81 -15.18
N GLU A 206 11.02 -8.39 -15.35
CA GLU A 206 11.26 -9.82 -15.21
C GLU A 206 11.10 -10.35 -13.78
N GLN A 207 11.27 -9.48 -12.78
CA GLN A 207 11.10 -9.79 -11.36
C GLN A 207 9.77 -9.28 -10.82
N ALA A 208 9.27 -8.15 -11.33
CA ALA A 208 8.06 -7.45 -10.90
C ALA A 208 7.09 -7.31 -12.07
N ARG A 209 6.29 -8.35 -12.30
CA ARG A 209 5.49 -8.55 -13.52
C ARG A 209 4.54 -7.42 -13.87
N ARG A 210 4.07 -6.63 -12.90
CA ARG A 210 3.17 -5.54 -13.19
C ARG A 210 3.85 -4.38 -13.91
N GLN A 211 5.15 -4.26 -13.78
CA GLN A 211 5.96 -3.27 -14.50
C GLN A 211 5.99 -3.50 -16.04
N ILE A 212 5.46 -4.61 -16.53
CA ILE A 212 5.26 -4.85 -17.97
C ILE A 212 4.14 -3.96 -18.55
N LEU A 213 3.21 -3.49 -17.73
CA LEU A 213 2.05 -2.71 -18.18
C LEU A 213 2.49 -1.31 -18.65
N GLN A 214 2.56 -1.12 -19.96
CA GLN A 214 2.99 0.13 -20.60
C GLN A 214 2.03 1.31 -20.35
N SER A 215 0.78 1.02 -19.97
CA SER A 215 -0.22 2.05 -19.62
C SER A 215 0.03 2.72 -18.26
N GLU A 216 0.96 2.20 -17.47
CA GLU A 216 1.28 2.72 -16.13
C GLU A 216 2.58 3.54 -16.18
N PRO A 217 2.72 4.63 -15.40
CA PRO A 217 3.88 5.52 -15.44
C PRO A 217 5.09 4.97 -14.67
N TRP A 218 5.55 3.76 -15.04
CA TRP A 218 6.74 3.15 -14.45
C TRP A 218 8.04 3.90 -14.76
N PRO A 219 9.05 3.86 -13.89
CA PRO A 219 9.06 3.26 -12.54
C PRO A 219 8.19 4.04 -11.56
N TYR A 220 7.79 3.38 -10.45
CA TYR A 220 7.05 4.06 -9.38
C TYR A 220 7.89 5.19 -8.81
N THR A 221 7.29 6.37 -8.66
CA THR A 221 7.95 7.57 -8.14
C THR A 221 7.10 8.23 -7.06
N GLU A 222 7.78 8.81 -6.07
CA GLU A 222 7.19 9.67 -5.05
C GLU A 222 8.04 10.91 -4.79
N GLY A 223 7.45 11.90 -4.14
CA GLY A 223 8.14 13.14 -3.83
C GLY A 223 7.74 13.73 -2.49
N LEU A 224 8.64 14.50 -1.91
CA LEU A 224 8.43 15.31 -0.71
C LEU A 224 8.91 16.73 -0.95
N THR A 225 8.36 17.69 -0.22
CA THR A 225 9.06 18.97 -0.04
C THR A 225 10.31 18.74 0.82
N ILE A 226 11.31 19.63 0.71
CA ILE A 226 12.51 19.52 1.54
C ILE A 226 12.17 19.62 3.04
N LYS A 227 11.17 20.44 3.40
CA LYS A 227 10.70 20.58 4.78
C LYS A 227 10.12 19.27 5.33
N GLU A 228 9.38 18.54 4.52
CA GLU A 228 8.86 17.22 4.88
C GLU A 228 10.00 16.18 4.99
N ALA A 229 10.95 16.22 4.06
CA ALA A 229 12.05 15.28 4.02
C ALA A 229 13.02 15.40 5.22
N ILE A 230 13.22 16.61 5.74
CA ILE A 230 14.03 16.85 6.95
C ILE A 230 13.27 16.74 8.26
N ASN A 231 11.94 16.54 8.20
CA ASN A 231 11.14 16.35 9.41
C ASN A 231 11.56 15.06 10.13
N GLU A 232 11.59 15.12 11.46
CA GLU A 232 12.04 13.99 12.28
C GLU A 232 11.26 12.69 12.06
N LEU A 233 10.00 12.76 11.65
CA LEU A 233 9.17 11.59 11.36
C LEU A 233 9.52 10.90 10.03
N ALA A 234 10.20 11.58 9.09
CA ALA A 234 10.59 10.97 7.82
C ALA A 234 11.70 9.94 8.05
N PHE A 235 11.41 8.67 7.75
CA PHE A 235 12.23 7.55 8.16
C PHE A 235 12.54 6.62 7.00
N MET A 236 13.81 6.23 6.89
CA MET A 236 14.29 5.23 5.95
C MET A 236 14.37 3.89 6.67
N ALA A 237 13.41 3.03 6.41
CA ALA A 237 13.33 1.71 7.05
C ALA A 237 14.12 0.67 6.26
N ILE A 238 14.93 -0.10 6.96
CA ILE A 238 15.70 -1.26 6.47
C ILE A 238 15.22 -2.56 7.12
N GLY A 239 14.37 -2.45 8.14
CA GLY A 239 13.84 -3.58 8.88
C GLY A 239 12.46 -3.32 9.47
N ILE A 240 11.84 -4.39 9.94
CA ILE A 240 10.53 -4.44 10.59
C ILE A 240 10.51 -5.63 11.55
N TYR A 241 9.87 -5.52 12.71
CA TYR A 241 9.80 -6.58 13.75
C TYR A 241 11.16 -7.15 14.18
N GLY A 242 12.21 -6.33 14.19
CA GLY A 242 13.55 -6.73 14.64
C GLY A 242 14.40 -7.50 13.62
N HIS A 243 13.95 -7.60 12.39
CA HIS A 243 14.73 -8.21 11.29
C HIS A 243 14.69 -7.33 10.02
N GLU A 244 15.51 -7.69 9.03
CA GLU A 244 15.50 -7.02 7.73
C GLU A 244 14.13 -7.07 7.07
N LEU A 245 13.88 -6.11 6.17
CA LEU A 245 12.59 -6.04 5.46
C LEU A 245 12.35 -7.31 4.63
N PRO A 246 11.22 -8.00 4.83
CA PRO A 246 10.75 -8.99 3.87
C PRO A 246 10.51 -8.34 2.50
N LYS A 247 10.67 -9.10 1.43
CA LYS A 247 10.54 -8.62 0.04
C LYS A 247 9.23 -7.84 -0.18
N GLN A 248 8.10 -8.35 0.31
CA GLN A 248 6.78 -7.71 0.18
C GLN A 248 6.65 -6.39 0.93
N HIS A 249 7.49 -6.13 1.91
CA HIS A 249 7.52 -4.86 2.65
C HIS A 249 8.49 -3.83 2.05
N GLY A 250 9.14 -4.14 0.93
CA GLY A 250 9.97 -3.21 0.19
C GLY A 250 11.45 -3.28 0.51
N ALA A 251 11.97 -4.51 0.70
CA ALA A 251 13.40 -4.75 0.84
C ALA A 251 14.21 -4.13 -0.32
N PRO A 252 15.48 -3.75 -0.09
CA PRO A 252 16.17 -3.74 1.20
C PRO A 252 15.96 -2.44 1.98
N ILE A 253 15.35 -1.41 1.37
CA ILE A 253 15.13 -0.09 1.99
C ILE A 253 13.89 0.58 1.43
N ARG A 254 13.14 1.24 2.30
CA ARG A 254 11.93 1.98 1.95
C ARG A 254 11.78 3.27 2.75
N LEU A 255 10.94 4.17 2.25
CA LEU A 255 10.48 5.33 2.99
C LEU A 255 9.29 4.96 3.89
N VAL A 256 9.23 5.56 5.07
CA VAL A 256 8.10 5.51 6.01
C VAL A 256 7.74 6.91 6.44
N LEU A 257 6.51 7.32 6.18
CA LEU A 257 5.95 8.64 6.47
C LEU A 257 4.65 8.45 7.25
N PRO A 258 4.68 8.37 8.58
CA PRO A 258 3.54 7.93 9.37
C PRO A 258 2.33 8.86 9.30
N TRP A 259 2.50 10.14 8.98
CA TRP A 259 1.44 11.14 8.86
C TRP A 259 0.77 11.22 7.49
N LYS A 260 1.34 10.50 6.51
CA LYS A 260 0.85 10.46 5.12
C LYS A 260 0.19 9.12 4.79
N TYR A 261 -0.68 9.12 3.80
CA TYR A 261 -1.21 7.86 3.28
C TYR A 261 -0.09 6.94 2.75
N GLY A 262 -0.25 5.64 2.96
CA GLY A 262 0.78 4.64 2.74
C GLY A 262 1.39 4.59 1.33
N TYR A 263 0.68 5.08 0.29
CA TYR A 263 1.22 5.13 -1.06
C TYR A 263 2.41 6.10 -1.19
N LYS A 264 2.50 7.10 -0.31
CA LYS A 264 3.63 8.03 -0.22
C LYS A 264 4.92 7.38 0.28
N SER A 265 4.79 6.29 1.00
CA SER A 265 5.91 5.53 1.60
C SER A 265 6.48 4.53 0.57
N ILE A 266 7.18 5.06 -0.44
CA ILE A 266 7.77 4.30 -1.56
C ILE A 266 8.74 3.20 -1.09
N LYS A 267 8.73 2.06 -1.79
CA LYS A 267 9.45 0.83 -1.47
C LYS A 267 10.63 0.61 -2.41
N SER A 268 11.65 -0.13 -1.94
CA SER A 268 12.78 -0.61 -2.75
C SER A 268 13.40 0.51 -3.59
N ILE A 269 13.82 1.58 -2.89
CA ILE A 269 14.34 2.81 -3.51
C ILE A 269 15.69 2.56 -4.15
N VAL A 270 15.86 3.01 -5.40
CA VAL A 270 17.14 2.98 -6.13
C VAL A 270 17.70 4.37 -6.44
N LYS A 271 16.85 5.41 -6.40
CA LYS A 271 17.30 6.79 -6.68
C LYS A 271 16.57 7.80 -5.79
N ILE A 272 17.35 8.78 -5.32
CA ILE A 272 16.88 9.95 -4.58
C ILE A 272 17.44 11.18 -5.29
N GLU A 273 16.58 12.09 -5.75
CA GLU A 273 16.96 13.22 -6.58
C GLU A 273 16.41 14.52 -5.99
N PHE A 274 17.30 15.49 -5.74
CA PHE A 274 16.94 16.81 -5.22
C PHE A 274 16.69 17.78 -6.36
N SER A 275 15.60 18.56 -6.27
CA SER A 275 15.11 19.44 -7.34
C SER A 275 14.59 20.76 -6.79
N ASP A 276 14.61 21.81 -7.62
CA ASP A 276 13.94 23.11 -7.39
C ASP A 276 12.46 23.10 -7.80
N ARG A 277 11.97 21.97 -8.33
CA ARG A 277 10.59 21.81 -8.82
C ARG A 277 9.92 20.63 -8.17
N GLN A 278 8.59 20.74 -7.96
CA GLN A 278 7.79 19.64 -7.50
C GLN A 278 7.83 18.48 -8.52
N PRO A 279 8.27 17.29 -8.13
CA PRO A 279 8.28 16.14 -9.02
C PRO A 279 6.87 15.62 -9.28
N THR A 280 6.66 15.02 -10.44
CA THR A 280 5.48 14.20 -10.70
C THR A 280 5.61 12.90 -9.93
N THR A 281 4.49 12.39 -9.38
CA THR A 281 4.43 11.13 -8.64
C THR A 281 3.56 10.12 -9.38
N PHE A 282 3.74 8.83 -9.09
CA PHE A 282 3.07 7.75 -9.81
C PHE A 282 1.55 7.90 -9.79
N TRP A 283 0.94 7.96 -8.60
CA TRP A 283 -0.50 8.03 -8.47
C TRP A 283 -1.10 9.35 -8.90
N ASN A 284 -0.40 10.48 -8.65
CA ASN A 284 -0.83 11.79 -9.13
C ASN A 284 -0.81 11.88 -10.67
N THR A 285 0.16 11.20 -11.32
CA THR A 285 0.17 11.10 -12.79
C THR A 285 -0.94 10.20 -13.31
N ARG A 286 -1.20 9.08 -12.61
CA ARG A 286 -2.15 8.06 -13.07
C ARG A 286 -3.61 8.46 -12.85
N ILE A 287 -3.95 9.01 -11.67
CA ILE A 287 -5.33 9.39 -11.29
C ILE A 287 -5.26 10.67 -10.43
N PRO A 288 -4.99 11.83 -11.04
CA PRO A 288 -4.75 13.09 -10.30
C PRO A 288 -5.97 13.57 -9.49
N GLN A 289 -7.18 13.16 -9.88
CA GLN A 289 -8.42 13.50 -9.16
C GLN A 289 -8.62 12.70 -7.87
N GLU A 290 -7.87 11.63 -7.64
CA GLU A 290 -7.96 10.79 -6.43
C GLU A 290 -6.74 10.91 -5.54
N TYR A 291 -5.57 11.31 -6.09
CA TYR A 291 -4.29 11.30 -5.39
C TYR A 291 -3.55 12.62 -5.56
N ASP A 292 -3.45 13.38 -4.49
CA ASP A 292 -2.68 14.61 -4.46
C ASP A 292 -1.18 14.37 -4.17
N PHE A 293 -0.38 15.43 -4.32
CA PHE A 293 1.06 15.36 -4.04
C PHE A 293 1.35 15.24 -2.54
N LEU A 294 0.60 15.94 -1.68
CA LEU A 294 0.88 15.97 -0.25
C LEU A 294 0.52 14.65 0.43
N ALA A 295 -0.59 14.04 0.05
CA ALA A 295 -1.03 12.74 0.55
C ALA A 295 -1.17 12.65 2.09
N ASN A 296 -1.48 13.77 2.74
CA ASN A 296 -1.64 13.83 4.19
C ASN A 296 -2.91 13.10 4.64
N VAL A 297 -2.81 12.30 5.71
CA VAL A 297 -3.99 11.65 6.28
C VAL A 297 -4.94 12.71 6.84
N ASN A 298 -6.13 12.79 6.25
CA ASN A 298 -7.17 13.74 6.63
C ASN A 298 -8.54 13.04 6.70
N PRO A 299 -9.12 12.86 7.90
CA PRO A 299 -10.42 12.21 8.07
C PRO A 299 -11.59 13.02 7.49
N ASN A 300 -11.43 14.34 7.29
CA ASN A 300 -12.47 15.26 6.85
C ASN A 300 -12.59 15.34 5.32
N ILE A 301 -11.61 14.82 4.59
CA ILE A 301 -11.61 14.78 3.11
C ILE A 301 -11.79 13.33 2.68
N PRO A 302 -12.99 12.94 2.18
CA PRO A 302 -13.23 11.59 1.72
C PRO A 302 -12.44 11.31 0.43
N HIS A 303 -12.08 10.06 0.23
CA HIS A 303 -11.68 9.59 -1.11
C HIS A 303 -12.95 9.59 -2.00
N PRO A 304 -12.88 9.84 -3.32
CA PRO A 304 -14.06 9.85 -4.18
C PRO A 304 -14.93 8.59 -4.11
N ARG A 305 -14.34 7.45 -3.71
CA ARG A 305 -15.02 6.14 -3.65
C ARG A 305 -15.36 5.64 -2.25
N TRP A 306 -14.77 6.21 -1.19
CA TRP A 306 -15.02 5.79 0.21
C TRP A 306 -14.69 6.87 1.22
N SER A 307 -15.18 6.70 2.44
CA SER A 307 -14.90 7.58 3.57
C SER A 307 -13.49 7.37 4.13
N GLN A 308 -12.87 8.47 4.58
CA GLN A 308 -11.61 8.44 5.32
C GLN A 308 -11.79 8.65 6.83
N ALA A 309 -13.04 8.79 7.31
CA ALA A 309 -13.33 9.11 8.71
C ALA A 309 -12.96 7.98 9.70
N SER A 310 -12.87 6.74 9.23
CA SER A 310 -12.49 5.59 10.06
C SER A 310 -11.47 4.71 9.38
N GLU A 311 -10.75 3.93 10.18
CA GLU A 311 -9.74 2.97 9.75
C GLU A 311 -9.99 1.59 10.36
N ARG A 312 -9.60 0.54 9.64
CA ARG A 312 -9.70 -0.86 10.08
C ARG A 312 -8.31 -1.43 10.28
N MET A 313 -8.01 -1.88 11.50
CA MET A 313 -6.74 -2.53 11.84
C MET A 313 -6.59 -3.87 11.16
N LEU A 314 -5.42 -4.14 10.63
CA LEU A 314 -5.05 -5.48 10.16
C LEU A 314 -4.93 -6.44 11.35
N GLY A 315 -5.27 -7.68 11.13
CA GLY A 315 -5.25 -8.75 12.12
C GLY A 315 -6.52 -8.79 12.97
N THR A 316 -6.78 -7.80 13.79
CA THR A 316 -7.95 -7.75 14.69
C THR A 316 -9.25 -7.35 13.99
N GLY A 317 -9.17 -6.53 12.95
CA GLY A 317 -10.35 -5.98 12.28
C GLY A 317 -10.99 -4.80 13.03
N ASP A 318 -10.44 -4.39 14.17
CA ASP A 318 -10.94 -3.28 14.97
C ASP A 318 -11.02 -1.99 14.17
N ARG A 319 -12.04 -1.17 14.48
CA ARG A 319 -12.24 0.12 13.85
C ARG A 319 -11.94 1.26 14.81
N TYR A 320 -11.16 2.22 14.30
CA TYR A 320 -10.82 3.45 15.00
C TYR A 320 -11.26 4.66 14.17
N ALA A 321 -11.56 5.76 14.81
CA ALA A 321 -11.66 7.05 14.13
C ALA A 321 -10.29 7.44 13.58
N THR A 322 -10.22 7.80 12.30
CA THR A 322 -8.99 8.31 11.71
C THR A 322 -8.62 9.66 12.31
N GLN A 323 -7.37 9.81 12.73
CA GLN A 323 -6.87 11.06 13.28
C GLN A 323 -6.22 11.91 12.18
N MET A 324 -6.33 13.25 12.27
CA MET A 324 -5.61 14.17 11.39
C MET A 324 -4.11 13.87 11.42
N TYR A 325 -3.48 13.83 10.23
CA TYR A 325 -2.08 13.43 10.10
C TYR A 325 -1.77 12.07 10.76
N ASN A 326 -2.76 11.17 10.79
CA ASN A 326 -2.64 9.85 11.44
C ASN A 326 -2.22 9.93 12.92
N GLY A 327 -2.56 11.04 13.61
CA GLY A 327 -2.22 11.29 15.00
C GLY A 327 -0.86 11.98 15.23
N TYR A 328 -0.19 12.41 14.16
CA TYR A 328 1.13 13.07 14.25
C TYR A 328 1.05 14.60 14.05
N ALA A 329 -0.10 15.22 14.30
CA ALA A 329 -0.30 16.64 14.07
C ALA A 329 0.70 17.54 14.81
N SER A 330 1.10 17.19 16.04
CA SER A 330 2.08 17.95 16.84
C SER A 330 3.46 18.05 16.17
N TYR A 331 3.80 17.12 15.28
CA TYR A 331 5.08 17.08 14.57
C TYR A 331 5.05 17.78 13.21
N VAL A 332 3.88 17.84 12.58
CA VAL A 332 3.82 18.18 11.15
C VAL A 332 2.82 19.27 10.78
N ALA A 333 1.88 19.65 11.65
CA ALA A 333 0.87 20.64 11.31
C ALA A 333 1.48 22.00 10.89
N GLY A 334 2.61 22.38 11.44
CA GLY A 334 3.34 23.60 11.10
C GLY A 334 4.08 23.55 9.73
N LEU A 335 4.04 22.44 9.01
CA LEU A 335 4.63 22.33 7.67
C LEU A 335 3.68 22.81 6.58
N TYR A 336 2.38 22.86 6.86
CA TYR A 336 1.27 23.16 5.94
C TYR A 336 0.47 24.43 6.33
#